data_a523a372f287003918c0be98ff772dff
#
_entry.id   a523a372f287003918c0be98ff772dff
#
_cell.length_a   1.000
_cell.length_b   1.000
_cell.length_c   1.000
_cell.angle_alpha   90.00
_cell.angle_beta   90.00
_cell.angle_gamma   90.00
#
_symmetry.space_group_name_H-M   'P 1'
#
loop_
_entity.id
_entity.type
_entity.pdbx_description
1 polymer ?
#
loop_
_entity_poly.entity_id
_entity_poly.type
_entity_poly.pdbx_seq_one_letter_code
_entity_poly.pdbx_strand_id
1 'polypeptide(L)'
;MKSILDTSVLLGPAPNEIDGELAISAASLAELHFRVLVARTNDIRAERLRRVGEIERTFDALPLDATVARNYGRVAAAVVAVGRQPRSRVMDLLIAATAFAHGARLLTRNASSLAGLEDLLQIVDLG
;
A
#
# COMPACT_ATOMS: atom_id res chain seq x y z
N MET A 1 11.34 -13.78 -2.52
CA MET A 1 9.89 -13.54 -2.49
C MET A 1 9.64 -12.04 -2.58
N LYS A 2 8.67 -11.65 -3.38
CA LYS A 2 8.32 -10.25 -3.54
C LYS A 2 7.33 -9.80 -2.47
N SER A 3 7.57 -8.62 -1.92
CA SER A 3 6.69 -8.01 -0.91
C SER A 3 6.36 -6.58 -1.29
N ILE A 4 5.10 -6.20 -1.12
CA ILE A 4 4.64 -4.82 -1.29
C ILE A 4 4.46 -4.23 0.10
N LEU A 5 5.05 -3.06 0.33
CA LEU A 5 4.89 -2.30 1.56
C LEU A 5 3.71 -1.35 1.38
N ASP A 6 2.72 -1.42 2.25
CA ASP A 6 1.62 -0.45 2.17
C ASP A 6 2.01 0.88 2.80
N THR A 7 1.12 1.87 2.67
CA THR A 7 1.40 3.23 3.15
C THR A 7 1.64 3.27 4.67
N SER A 8 0.96 2.42 5.45
CA SER A 8 1.15 2.38 6.90
C SER A 8 2.58 2.00 7.29
N VAL A 9 3.22 1.12 6.53
CA VAL A 9 4.62 0.74 6.74
C VAL A 9 5.54 1.88 6.36
N LEU A 10 5.27 2.54 5.23
CA LEU A 10 6.09 3.66 4.74
C LEU A 10 6.04 4.89 5.65
N LEU A 11 4.94 5.10 6.36
CA LEU A 11 4.76 6.22 7.29
C LEU A 11 5.34 5.94 8.67
N GLY A 12 5.53 4.68 9.02
CA GLY A 12 6.04 4.28 10.33
C GLY A 12 7.56 4.16 10.38
N PRO A 13 8.08 3.66 11.50
CA PRO A 13 9.51 3.38 11.60
C PRO A 13 9.90 2.30 10.61
N ALA A 14 11.16 2.35 10.16
CA ALA A 14 11.68 1.33 9.26
C ALA A 14 11.50 -0.06 9.90
N PRO A 15 10.93 -1.03 9.18
CA PRO A 15 10.81 -2.37 9.70
C PRO A 15 12.21 -3.00 9.83
N ASN A 16 12.31 -4.01 10.71
CA ASN A 16 13.50 -4.85 10.76
C ASN A 16 13.70 -5.51 9.39
N GLU A 17 14.87 -6.10 9.20
CA GLU A 17 15.20 -6.73 7.92
C GLU A 17 14.02 -7.59 7.40
N ILE A 18 13.65 -7.32 6.16
CA ILE A 18 12.63 -8.09 5.44
C ILE A 18 13.34 -8.77 4.28
N ASP A 19 13.27 -10.08 4.26
CA ASP A 19 13.88 -10.87 3.18
C ASP A 19 13.15 -10.67 1.86
N GLY A 20 13.91 -10.68 0.77
CA GLY A 20 13.37 -10.69 -0.57
C GLY A 20 13.30 -9.31 -1.22
N GLU A 21 12.60 -9.24 -2.32
CA GLU A 21 12.44 -8.04 -3.11
C GLU A 21 11.30 -7.20 -2.57
N LEU A 22 11.57 -5.92 -2.31
CA LEU A 22 10.59 -4.97 -1.79
C LEU A 22 10.18 -3.98 -2.87
N ALA A 23 8.89 -3.70 -2.96
CA ALA A 23 8.37 -2.69 -3.87
C ALA A 23 7.18 -1.99 -3.21
N ILE A 24 6.68 -0.94 -3.84
CA ILE A 24 5.49 -0.21 -3.39
C ILE A 24 4.51 -0.08 -4.56
N SER A 25 3.27 0.23 -4.25
CA SER A 25 2.26 0.56 -5.26
C SER A 25 2.32 2.05 -5.60
N ALA A 26 2.06 2.40 -6.85
CA ALA A 26 1.86 3.79 -7.25
C ALA A 26 0.74 4.46 -6.44
N ALA A 27 -0.22 3.70 -5.91
CA ALA A 27 -1.26 4.23 -5.02
C ALA A 27 -0.65 4.79 -3.73
N SER A 28 0.39 4.17 -3.18
CA SER A 28 1.11 4.72 -2.02
C SER A 28 1.77 6.04 -2.35
N LEU A 29 2.38 6.17 -3.54
CA LEU A 29 2.95 7.45 -3.96
C LEU A 29 1.90 8.54 -4.05
N ALA A 30 0.71 8.22 -4.58
CA ALA A 30 -0.38 9.18 -4.66
C ALA A 30 -0.76 9.69 -3.27
N GLU A 31 -0.90 8.79 -2.29
CA GLU A 31 -1.20 9.18 -0.91
C GLU A 31 -0.09 10.03 -0.29
N LEU A 32 1.16 9.64 -0.48
CA LEU A 32 2.32 10.35 0.08
C LEU A 32 2.46 11.75 -0.49
N HIS A 33 2.29 11.92 -1.81
CA HIS A 33 2.33 13.24 -2.44
C HIS A 33 1.17 14.13 -2.00
N PHE A 34 -0.03 13.57 -1.84
CA PHE A 34 -1.15 14.31 -1.28
C PHE A 34 -0.82 14.84 0.12
N ARG A 35 -0.22 14.01 0.97
CA ARG A 35 0.16 14.40 2.33
C ARG A 35 1.17 15.57 2.36
N VAL A 36 2.06 15.64 1.37
CA VAL A 36 2.97 16.78 1.23
C VAL A 36 2.19 18.08 1.04
N LEU A 37 1.23 18.05 0.11
CA LEU A 37 0.52 19.26 -0.33
C LEU A 37 -0.49 19.78 0.71
N VAL A 38 -1.00 18.91 1.59
CA VAL A 38 -1.96 19.32 2.63
C VAL A 38 -1.29 19.57 3.99
N ALA A 39 0.03 19.57 4.05
CA ALA A 39 0.75 19.83 5.28
C ALA A 39 0.44 21.24 5.80
N ARG A 40 0.23 21.37 7.11
CA ARG A 40 -0.22 22.62 7.73
C ARG A 40 0.88 23.68 7.83
N THR A 41 2.13 23.25 7.87
CA THR A 41 3.27 24.17 7.98
C THR A 41 4.31 23.85 6.92
N ASN A 42 5.18 24.83 6.64
CA ASN A 42 6.28 24.64 5.69
C ASN A 42 7.29 23.59 6.19
N ASP A 43 7.52 23.55 7.50
CA ASP A 43 8.45 22.58 8.10
C ASP A 43 7.93 21.15 7.95
N ILE A 44 6.64 20.94 8.20
CA ILE A 44 6.01 19.62 8.01
C ILE A 44 6.04 19.24 6.54
N ARG A 45 5.74 20.18 5.65
CA ARG A 45 5.76 19.94 4.21
C ARG A 45 7.15 19.51 3.73
N ALA A 46 8.19 20.22 4.18
CA ALA A 46 9.57 19.91 3.81
C ALA A 46 9.97 18.51 4.30
N GLU A 47 9.62 18.15 5.52
CA GLU A 47 9.92 16.82 6.06
C GLU A 47 9.18 15.72 5.30
N ARG A 48 7.92 15.91 4.98
CA ARG A 48 7.14 14.94 4.20
C ARG A 48 7.71 14.78 2.79
N LEU A 49 8.09 15.89 2.16
CA LEU A 49 8.71 15.86 0.83
C LEU A 49 10.04 15.13 0.84
N ARG A 50 10.86 15.36 1.86
CA ARG A 50 12.14 14.67 2.03
C ARG A 50 11.90 13.16 2.14
N ARG A 51 10.92 12.75 2.93
CA ARG A 51 10.59 11.32 3.13
C ARG A 51 10.11 10.68 1.84
N VAL A 52 9.25 11.36 1.08
CA VAL A 52 8.79 10.85 -0.22
C VAL A 52 9.96 10.67 -1.17
N GLY A 53 10.88 11.63 -1.22
CA GLY A 53 12.08 11.51 -2.05
C GLY A 53 12.91 10.29 -1.70
N GLU A 54 13.10 10.01 -0.41
CA GLU A 54 13.83 8.80 0.02
C GLU A 54 13.12 7.53 -0.42
N ILE A 55 11.79 7.48 -0.26
CA ILE A 55 10.99 6.33 -0.64
C ILE A 55 11.09 6.08 -2.15
N GLU A 56 10.97 7.12 -2.96
CA GLU A 56 11.07 6.99 -4.42
C GLU A 56 12.46 6.55 -4.88
N ARG A 57 13.52 6.91 -4.16
CA ARG A 57 14.88 6.44 -4.47
C ARG A 57 15.12 5.01 -4.02
N THR A 58 14.39 4.52 -3.04
CA THR A 58 14.63 3.22 -2.40
C THR A 58 13.81 2.10 -3.04
N PHE A 59 12.56 2.39 -3.41
CA PHE A 59 11.62 1.36 -3.87
C PHE A 59 11.12 1.64 -5.27
N ASP A 60 10.93 0.58 -6.06
CA ASP A 60 10.21 0.67 -7.32
C ASP A 60 8.71 0.85 -7.03
N ALA A 61 8.09 1.80 -7.72
CA ALA A 61 6.65 2.01 -7.65
C ALA A 61 5.97 1.26 -8.80
N LEU A 62 5.22 0.22 -8.46
CA LEU A 62 4.52 -0.58 -9.44
C LEU A 62 3.27 0.16 -9.93
N PRO A 63 3.05 0.24 -11.24
CA PRO A 63 1.98 1.07 -11.79
C PRO A 63 0.58 0.50 -11.53
N LEU A 64 -0.41 1.38 -11.56
CA LEU A 64 -1.83 1.01 -11.52
C LEU A 64 -2.29 0.75 -12.95
N ASP A 65 -1.83 -0.34 -13.52
CA ASP A 65 -2.13 -0.71 -14.91
C ASP A 65 -3.44 -1.50 -15.03
N ALA A 66 -3.75 -1.97 -16.25
CA ALA A 66 -4.98 -2.71 -16.51
C ALA A 66 -5.05 -4.02 -15.71
N THR A 67 -3.92 -4.69 -15.51
CA THR A 67 -3.88 -5.92 -14.73
C THR A 67 -4.25 -5.65 -13.27
N VAL A 68 -3.68 -4.59 -12.68
CA VAL A 68 -4.03 -4.17 -11.32
C VAL A 68 -5.50 -3.79 -11.24
N ALA A 69 -6.02 -3.06 -12.23
CA ALA A 69 -7.43 -2.65 -12.25
C ALA A 69 -8.37 -3.86 -12.26
N ARG A 70 -8.06 -4.88 -13.06
CA ARG A 70 -8.85 -6.11 -13.09
C ARG A 70 -8.81 -6.84 -11.75
N ASN A 71 -7.65 -6.89 -11.12
CA ASN A 71 -7.50 -7.53 -9.81
C ASN A 71 -8.14 -6.72 -8.69
N TYR A 72 -8.23 -5.40 -8.84
CA TYR A 72 -9.01 -4.57 -7.92
C TYR A 72 -10.47 -5.04 -7.84
N GLY A 73 -11.07 -5.41 -8.98
CA GLY A 73 -12.43 -5.94 -8.98
C GLY A 73 -12.59 -7.16 -8.07
N ARG A 74 -11.64 -8.09 -8.11
CA ARG A 74 -11.64 -9.28 -7.24
C ARG A 74 -11.46 -8.91 -5.77
N VAL A 75 -10.54 -8.00 -5.49
CA VAL A 75 -10.27 -7.52 -4.13
C VAL A 75 -11.50 -6.82 -3.56
N ALA A 76 -12.11 -5.93 -4.32
CA ALA A 76 -13.32 -5.22 -3.88
C ALA A 76 -14.50 -6.18 -3.66
N ALA A 77 -14.66 -7.16 -4.53
CA ALA A 77 -15.71 -8.17 -4.38
C ALA A 77 -15.53 -8.99 -3.10
N ALA A 78 -14.30 -9.34 -2.73
CA ALA A 78 -14.00 -10.04 -1.49
C ALA A 78 -14.37 -9.20 -0.25
N VAL A 79 -14.14 -7.89 -0.31
CA VAL A 79 -14.52 -6.97 0.76
C VAL A 79 -16.04 -6.91 0.92
N VAL A 80 -16.77 -6.83 -0.18
CA VAL A 80 -18.24 -6.85 -0.16
C VAL A 80 -18.74 -8.16 0.43
N ALA A 81 -18.11 -9.29 0.09
CA ALA A 81 -18.52 -10.61 0.57
C ALA A 81 -18.47 -10.74 2.11
N VAL A 82 -17.62 -9.97 2.78
CA VAL A 82 -17.56 -9.94 4.25
C VAL A 82 -18.35 -8.78 4.86
N GLY A 83 -19.23 -8.15 4.08
CA GLY A 83 -20.14 -7.09 4.55
C GLY A 83 -19.50 -5.71 4.70
N ARG A 84 -18.35 -5.49 4.08
CA ARG A 84 -17.67 -4.20 4.14
C ARG A 84 -17.86 -3.39 2.86
N GLN A 85 -17.49 -2.10 2.93
CA GLN A 85 -17.66 -1.16 1.84
C GLN A 85 -16.30 -0.85 1.20
N PRO A 86 -16.07 -1.23 -0.08
CA PRO A 86 -14.81 -0.91 -0.76
C PRO A 86 -14.56 0.60 -0.85
N ARG A 87 -15.63 1.39 -1.00
CA ARG A 87 -15.56 2.83 -1.22
C ARG A 87 -14.75 3.58 -0.17
N SER A 88 -14.79 3.15 1.08
CA SER A 88 -14.07 3.81 2.17
C SER A 88 -12.58 3.48 2.20
N ARG A 89 -12.12 2.55 1.36
CA ARG A 89 -10.76 2.00 1.42
C ARG A 89 -10.13 1.83 0.04
N VAL A 90 -10.50 2.67 -0.92
CA VAL A 90 -10.08 2.50 -2.32
C VAL A 90 -8.55 2.42 -2.44
N MET A 91 -7.82 3.31 -1.76
CA MET A 91 -6.35 3.33 -1.87
C MET A 91 -5.75 2.05 -1.27
N ASP A 92 -6.20 1.63 -0.10
CA ASP A 92 -5.73 0.38 0.52
C ASP A 92 -6.00 -0.82 -0.37
N LEU A 93 -7.16 -0.85 -1.02
CA LEU A 93 -7.54 -1.94 -1.90
C LEU A 93 -6.78 -1.91 -3.23
N LEU A 94 -6.41 -0.73 -3.73
CA LEU A 94 -5.52 -0.62 -4.90
C LEU A 94 -4.12 -1.13 -4.58
N ILE A 95 -3.62 -0.87 -3.38
CA ILE A 95 -2.33 -1.40 -2.93
C ILE A 95 -2.41 -2.94 -2.83
N ALA A 96 -3.48 -3.46 -2.24
CA ALA A 96 -3.71 -4.90 -2.15
C ALA A 96 -3.83 -5.53 -3.55
N ALA A 97 -4.53 -4.87 -4.48
CA ALA A 97 -4.65 -5.33 -5.86
C ALA A 97 -3.29 -5.36 -6.57
N THR A 98 -2.41 -4.40 -6.27
CA THR A 98 -1.05 -4.39 -6.80
C THR A 98 -0.29 -5.63 -6.32
N ALA A 99 -0.36 -5.93 -5.02
CA ALA A 99 0.28 -7.13 -4.46
C ALA A 99 -0.29 -8.40 -5.09
N PHE A 100 -1.60 -8.49 -5.20
CA PHE A 100 -2.27 -9.66 -5.78
C PHE A 100 -1.89 -9.86 -7.24
N ALA A 101 -1.87 -8.78 -8.03
CA ALA A 101 -1.50 -8.83 -9.45
C ALA A 101 -0.07 -9.33 -9.66
N HIS A 102 0.83 -9.04 -8.73
CA HIS A 102 2.24 -9.42 -8.83
C HIS A 102 2.60 -10.70 -8.08
N GLY A 103 1.61 -11.41 -7.52
CA GLY A 103 1.87 -12.62 -6.73
C GLY A 103 2.73 -12.32 -5.50
N ALA A 104 2.66 -11.11 -4.97
CA ALA A 104 3.45 -10.65 -3.84
C ALA A 104 2.66 -10.71 -2.54
N ARG A 105 3.37 -10.84 -1.43
CA ARG A 105 2.74 -10.66 -0.13
C ARG A 105 2.62 -9.16 0.19
N LEU A 106 1.66 -8.81 1.03
CA LEU A 106 1.41 -7.44 1.45
C LEU A 106 1.82 -7.25 2.90
N LEU A 107 2.74 -6.34 3.14
CA LEU A 107 3.19 -5.99 4.48
C LEU A 107 2.45 -4.73 4.94
N THR A 108 1.85 -4.80 6.11
CA THR A 108 1.02 -3.73 6.65
C THR A 108 1.19 -3.61 8.17
N ARG A 109 0.88 -2.45 8.72
CA ARG A 109 0.74 -2.26 10.17
C ARG A 109 -0.74 -2.16 10.58
N ASN A 110 -1.64 -2.36 9.63
CA ASN A 110 -3.09 -2.25 9.85
C ASN A 110 -3.83 -3.40 9.16
N ALA A 111 -3.53 -4.64 9.57
CA ALA A 111 -4.12 -5.82 8.95
C ALA A 111 -5.64 -5.86 9.07
N SER A 112 -6.21 -5.26 10.12
CA SER A 112 -7.67 -5.25 10.30
C SER A 112 -8.40 -4.51 9.18
N SER A 113 -7.74 -3.56 8.52
CA SER A 113 -8.31 -2.84 7.37
C SER A 113 -8.46 -3.71 6.13
N LEU A 114 -7.81 -4.87 6.12
CA LEU A 114 -7.75 -5.78 4.96
C LEU A 114 -8.57 -7.05 5.18
N ALA A 115 -9.50 -7.03 6.13
CA ALA A 115 -10.35 -8.19 6.41
C ALA A 115 -11.11 -8.60 5.14
N GLY A 116 -11.14 -9.91 4.88
CA GLY A 116 -11.75 -10.48 3.69
C GLY A 116 -10.76 -10.82 2.58
N LEU A 117 -9.49 -10.37 2.68
CA LEU A 117 -8.49 -10.57 1.64
C LEU A 117 -7.54 -11.73 1.91
N GLU A 118 -7.68 -12.40 3.04
CA GLU A 118 -6.74 -13.42 3.53
C GLU A 118 -6.62 -14.61 2.57
N ASP A 119 -7.69 -14.92 1.83
CA ASP A 119 -7.70 -16.03 0.87
C ASP A 119 -7.13 -15.66 -0.50
N LEU A 120 -6.97 -14.36 -0.79
CA LEU A 120 -6.47 -13.88 -2.07
C LEU A 120 -4.97 -13.66 -2.08
N LEU A 121 -4.41 -13.17 -0.98
CA LEU A 121 -2.99 -12.86 -0.88
C LEU A 121 -2.50 -13.05 0.55
N GLN A 122 -1.20 -13.24 0.69
CA GLN A 122 -0.58 -13.34 2.00
C GLN A 122 -0.42 -11.93 2.58
N ILE A 123 -1.00 -11.72 3.75
CA ILE A 123 -0.90 -10.45 4.49
C ILE A 123 0.02 -10.69 5.68
N VAL A 124 1.03 -9.84 5.81
CA VAL A 124 1.99 -9.90 6.93
C VAL A 124 1.77 -8.67 7.79
N ASP A 125 1.32 -8.88 9.02
CA ASP A 125 1.11 -7.80 9.98
C ASP A 125 2.41 -7.49 10.71
N LEU A 126 2.91 -6.28 10.55
CA LEU A 126 4.14 -5.83 11.21
C LEU A 126 3.88 -5.17 12.57
N GLY A 127 2.65 -5.16 13.01
CA GLY A 127 2.27 -4.60 14.31
C GLY A 127 1.85 -3.16 14.28
#